data_9956ce2a9ce26ccfc2808309c27bd4a8
#
_entry.id   9956ce2a9ce26ccfc2808309c27bd4a8
#
_cell.length_a   1.000
_cell.length_b   1.000
_cell.length_c   1.000
_cell.angle_alpha   90.00
_cell.angle_beta   90.00
_cell.angle_gamma   90.00
#
_symmetry.space_group_name_H-M   'P 1'
#
loop_
_entity.id
_entity.type
_entity.pdbx_description
1 polymer ?
#
loop_
_entity_poly.entity_id
_entity_poly.type
_entity_poly.pdbx_seq_one_letter_code
_entity_poly.pdbx_strand_id
1 'polypeptide(L)'
;PEMAAALGAFEKYSENRNEMLRVIRNHRYAAYNTVDAYENLNVKPHGIDPAYCPSYLLNASCKAWDEALQMGEKYGYRNAQVSVLAPTGTIGLLMDCDTTGVEPDFALVKFKKLSGGGYFKIVNLSVPLALENLGYSVLQINDIVNYILGTPSFKNAPVINHSVLKAKGFNEDDLAILEKAAAGTFDIRFLFTYFTLGADLYKRLGVSLQQYQDPAFDLLAFLGFSELEVERANSYICGSMTIEGAPHIREKDLPVFDCANRCGKSGVRFIAPFGHIRMMAAVQPFLSGAISKTVNLPNDATIADIRDCYYNSWELGLKAIALYRDGCKLSQPLTTASKSFETKPHELTENEVLDAAKKLIQLSTDTTFKRQLSSIVHRKRLPDRRGGFTQKAKVGGHTIFVRTGEYGDGTLGEIFIDMHKEGASFRSLLNCFAIAVSIGLQYGVPLEEYVEKFIFTRFEPSGPVDHPNIKTATS
;
A
#
# COMPACT_ATOMS: atom_id res chain seq x y z
N PRO A 1 19.88 -30.57 3.46
CA PRO A 1 20.72 -31.71 3.89
C PRO A 1 22.21 -31.52 3.69
N GLU A 2 22.68 -30.94 2.56
CA GLU A 2 24.13 -30.69 2.30
C GLU A 2 24.77 -29.86 3.41
N MET A 3 24.13 -28.78 3.83
CA MET A 3 24.60 -27.97 4.94
C MET A 3 24.60 -28.75 6.26
N ALA A 4 23.63 -29.65 6.44
CA ALA A 4 23.61 -30.52 7.62
C ALA A 4 24.75 -31.54 7.62
N ALA A 5 25.14 -32.04 6.44
CA ALA A 5 26.31 -32.93 6.31
C ALA A 5 27.62 -32.24 6.71
N ALA A 6 27.75 -30.93 6.44
CA ALA A 6 28.94 -30.14 6.74
C ALA A 6 28.96 -29.55 8.15
N LEU A 7 27.81 -29.05 8.64
CA LEU A 7 27.70 -28.23 9.87
C LEU A 7 26.84 -28.86 10.98
N GLY A 8 26.34 -30.08 10.76
CA GLY A 8 25.36 -30.74 11.65
C GLY A 8 23.91 -30.31 11.39
N ALA A 9 22.97 -31.11 11.85
CA ALA A 9 21.55 -30.84 11.77
C ALA A 9 21.15 -29.66 12.70
N PHE A 10 19.89 -29.16 12.58
CA PHE A 10 19.39 -28.11 13.46
C PHE A 10 19.28 -28.62 14.93
N GLU A 11 19.29 -27.70 15.86
CA GLU A 11 19.14 -27.98 17.29
C GLU A 11 17.87 -28.81 17.53
N LYS A 12 17.98 -29.87 18.36
CA LYS A 12 16.91 -30.85 18.65
C LYS A 12 16.38 -31.64 17.45
N TYR A 13 17.16 -31.74 16.37
CA TYR A 13 16.77 -32.59 15.22
C TYR A 13 16.56 -34.04 15.64
N SER A 14 17.39 -34.59 16.52
CA SER A 14 17.26 -35.99 17.00
C SER A 14 15.90 -36.28 17.62
N GLU A 15 15.34 -35.33 18.35
CA GLU A 15 14.01 -35.44 18.96
C GLU A 15 12.87 -35.31 17.92
N ASN A 16 13.12 -34.60 16.83
CA ASN A 16 12.12 -34.26 15.82
C ASN A 16 12.34 -34.94 14.46
N ARG A 17 13.27 -35.90 14.41
CA ARG A 17 13.70 -36.54 13.14
C ARG A 17 12.54 -37.17 12.36
N ASN A 18 11.71 -37.95 13.04
CA ASN A 18 10.61 -38.63 12.39
C ASN A 18 9.56 -37.69 11.81
N GLU A 19 9.25 -36.62 12.55
CA GLU A 19 8.32 -35.60 12.11
C GLU A 19 8.86 -34.80 10.93
N MET A 20 10.14 -34.45 10.95
CA MET A 20 10.77 -33.74 9.84
C MET A 20 10.81 -34.59 8.57
N LEU A 21 11.19 -35.85 8.69
CA LEU A 21 11.19 -36.81 7.54
C LEU A 21 9.76 -37.01 7.00
N ARG A 22 8.75 -37.11 7.88
CA ARG A 22 7.36 -37.19 7.47
C ARG A 22 6.94 -35.97 6.62
N VAL A 23 7.30 -34.76 7.05
CA VAL A 23 7.02 -33.54 6.27
C VAL A 23 7.66 -33.61 4.88
N ILE A 24 8.91 -34.01 4.79
CA ILE A 24 9.61 -34.15 3.50
C ILE A 24 8.98 -35.25 2.63
N ARG A 25 8.58 -36.40 3.21
CA ARG A 25 7.86 -37.43 2.47
C ARG A 25 6.52 -36.92 1.93
N ASN A 26 5.76 -36.15 2.72
CA ASN A 26 4.53 -35.56 2.24
C ASN A 26 4.74 -34.60 1.07
N HIS A 27 5.77 -33.76 1.10
CA HIS A 27 6.14 -32.91 -0.04
C HIS A 27 6.51 -33.75 -1.28
N ARG A 28 7.26 -34.83 -1.08
CA ARG A 28 7.61 -35.75 -2.14
C ARG A 28 6.35 -36.43 -2.75
N TYR A 29 5.40 -36.85 -1.91
CA TYR A 29 4.15 -37.44 -2.38
C TYR A 29 3.33 -36.43 -3.20
N ALA A 30 3.34 -35.16 -2.84
CA ALA A 30 2.72 -34.10 -3.64
C ALA A 30 3.39 -33.97 -5.02
N ALA A 31 4.72 -34.02 -5.10
CA ALA A 31 5.44 -33.91 -6.36
C ALA A 31 5.12 -35.13 -7.29
N TYR A 32 4.94 -36.30 -6.72
CA TYR A 32 4.56 -37.53 -7.46
C TYR A 32 3.06 -37.71 -7.66
N ASN A 33 2.24 -36.79 -7.18
CA ASN A 33 0.77 -36.89 -7.18
C ASN A 33 0.23 -38.19 -6.51
N THR A 34 0.93 -38.69 -5.51
CA THR A 34 0.53 -39.90 -4.75
C THR A 34 -0.21 -39.51 -3.48
N VAL A 35 -1.37 -38.86 -3.64
CA VAL A 35 -2.16 -38.26 -2.55
C VAL A 35 -2.65 -39.24 -1.49
N ASP A 36 -2.77 -40.53 -1.82
CA ASP A 36 -3.17 -41.57 -0.86
C ASP A 36 -2.03 -42.00 0.07
N ALA A 37 -0.79 -41.64 -0.25
CA ALA A 37 0.39 -41.94 0.54
C ALA A 37 0.66 -40.90 1.63
N TYR A 38 -0.10 -39.80 1.68
CA TYR A 38 0.12 -38.76 2.70
C TYR A 38 0.00 -39.28 4.13
N GLU A 39 0.95 -38.92 4.95
CA GLU A 39 1.07 -39.34 6.34
C GLU A 39 0.51 -38.26 7.28
N ASN A 40 -0.48 -38.65 8.11
CA ASN A 40 -1.05 -37.80 9.19
C ASN A 40 -1.54 -36.42 8.73
N LEU A 41 -2.17 -36.34 7.56
CA LEU A 41 -2.83 -35.13 7.06
C LEU A 41 -4.35 -35.30 7.15
N ASN A 42 -5.02 -34.42 7.87
CA ASN A 42 -6.49 -34.34 7.90
C ASN A 42 -7.04 -33.77 6.58
N VAL A 43 -6.33 -32.81 5.98
CA VAL A 43 -6.61 -32.26 4.66
C VAL A 43 -5.56 -32.79 3.70
N LYS A 44 -6.01 -33.51 2.65
CA LYS A 44 -5.14 -34.04 1.62
C LYS A 44 -5.05 -33.05 0.45
N PRO A 45 -3.94 -32.31 0.31
CA PRO A 45 -3.79 -31.37 -0.80
C PRO A 45 -3.61 -32.12 -2.13
N HIS A 46 -4.00 -31.43 -3.21
CA HIS A 46 -3.74 -31.94 -4.56
C HIS A 46 -2.23 -31.95 -4.84
N GLY A 47 -1.77 -33.03 -5.50
CA GLY A 47 -0.40 -33.09 -6.02
C GLY A 47 -0.26 -32.39 -7.36
N ILE A 48 0.96 -32.42 -7.94
CA ILE A 48 1.19 -31.89 -9.28
C ILE A 48 0.46 -32.79 -10.28
N ASP A 49 -0.43 -32.19 -11.08
CA ASP A 49 -1.07 -32.90 -12.19
C ASP A 49 -0.13 -32.96 -13.41
N PRO A 50 0.33 -34.17 -13.82
CA PRO A 50 1.24 -34.28 -14.95
C PRO A 50 0.67 -33.80 -16.28
N ALA A 51 -0.66 -33.76 -16.41
CA ALA A 51 -1.33 -33.27 -17.63
C ALA A 51 -1.14 -31.80 -17.87
N TYR A 52 -0.93 -31.00 -16.79
CA TYR A 52 -0.78 -29.57 -16.86
C TYR A 52 0.63 -29.07 -16.46
N CYS A 53 1.53 -29.96 -16.04
CA CYS A 53 2.89 -29.58 -15.66
C CYS A 53 3.87 -29.96 -16.78
N PRO A 54 4.70 -29.03 -17.30
CA PRO A 54 5.76 -29.35 -18.23
C PRO A 54 6.67 -30.46 -17.67
N SER A 55 6.97 -31.49 -18.47
CA SER A 55 7.71 -32.66 -18.02
C SER A 55 9.08 -32.34 -17.38
N TYR A 56 9.77 -31.34 -17.88
CA TYR A 56 11.07 -30.94 -17.32
C TYR A 56 10.94 -30.36 -15.89
N LEU A 57 9.86 -29.62 -15.60
CA LEU A 57 9.58 -29.09 -14.24
C LEU A 57 9.13 -30.19 -13.30
N LEU A 58 8.25 -31.08 -13.77
CA LEU A 58 7.82 -32.25 -13.00
C LEU A 58 9.00 -33.12 -12.60
N ASN A 59 9.87 -33.45 -13.54
CA ASN A 59 11.06 -34.26 -13.29
C ASN A 59 12.03 -33.58 -12.33
N ALA A 60 12.22 -32.26 -12.46
CA ALA A 60 13.06 -31.48 -11.54
C ALA A 60 12.49 -31.48 -10.12
N SER A 61 11.16 -31.32 -9.97
CA SER A 61 10.49 -31.37 -8.67
C SER A 61 10.65 -32.74 -8.01
N CYS A 62 10.34 -33.81 -8.72
CA CYS A 62 10.49 -35.17 -8.20
C CYS A 62 11.94 -35.46 -7.76
N LYS A 63 12.91 -35.14 -8.61
CA LYS A 63 14.34 -35.30 -8.31
C LYS A 63 14.78 -34.54 -7.07
N ALA A 64 14.37 -33.26 -6.94
CA ALA A 64 14.72 -32.43 -5.81
C ALA A 64 14.21 -33.00 -4.48
N TRP A 65 12.97 -33.53 -4.46
CA TRP A 65 12.41 -34.11 -3.25
C TRP A 65 12.98 -35.52 -2.95
N ASP A 66 13.34 -36.33 -3.97
CA ASP A 66 14.08 -37.55 -3.78
C ASP A 66 15.44 -37.34 -3.13
N GLU A 67 16.21 -36.41 -3.66
CA GLU A 67 17.53 -36.00 -3.10
C GLU A 67 17.40 -35.43 -1.68
N ALA A 68 16.37 -34.58 -1.45
CA ALA A 68 16.12 -34.02 -0.13
C ALA A 68 15.80 -35.12 0.90
N LEU A 69 15.00 -36.11 0.55
CA LEU A 69 14.67 -37.23 1.43
C LEU A 69 15.90 -38.10 1.69
N GLN A 70 16.57 -38.60 0.63
CA GLN A 70 17.71 -39.49 0.73
C GLN A 70 18.85 -38.88 1.57
N MET A 71 19.21 -37.65 1.29
CA MET A 71 20.24 -36.95 2.06
C MET A 71 19.78 -36.60 3.49
N GLY A 72 18.50 -36.29 3.66
CA GLY A 72 17.93 -35.99 4.96
C GLY A 72 17.88 -37.21 5.89
N GLU A 73 17.64 -38.38 5.38
CA GLU A 73 17.71 -39.66 6.12
C GLU A 73 19.14 -39.92 6.66
N LYS A 74 20.15 -39.52 5.89
CA LYS A 74 21.56 -39.76 6.23
C LYS A 74 22.15 -38.66 7.14
N TYR A 75 21.89 -37.39 6.85
CA TYR A 75 22.58 -36.27 7.48
C TYR A 75 21.66 -35.38 8.29
N GLY A 76 20.34 -35.55 8.18
CA GLY A 76 19.37 -34.61 8.75
C GLY A 76 19.24 -33.33 7.93
N TYR A 77 18.66 -32.32 8.56
CA TYR A 77 18.40 -31.01 7.95
C TYR A 77 19.00 -29.90 8.81
N ARG A 78 19.66 -28.91 8.19
CA ARG A 78 20.20 -27.75 8.92
C ARG A 78 19.10 -26.80 9.39
N ASN A 79 18.02 -26.70 8.63
CA ASN A 79 16.89 -25.82 8.92
C ASN A 79 15.65 -26.63 9.26
N ALA A 80 14.90 -26.24 10.28
CA ALA A 80 13.64 -26.86 10.67
C ALA A 80 12.52 -26.61 9.63
N GLN A 81 12.60 -25.46 8.93
CA GLN A 81 11.78 -25.17 7.75
C GLN A 81 12.69 -24.81 6.58
N VAL A 82 12.36 -25.32 5.40
CA VAL A 82 13.27 -25.25 4.24
C VAL A 82 12.72 -24.39 3.10
N SER A 83 11.43 -24.08 3.11
CA SER A 83 10.80 -23.26 2.08
C SER A 83 9.70 -22.37 2.63
N VAL A 84 9.54 -21.19 2.05
CA VAL A 84 8.55 -20.17 2.40
C VAL A 84 8.28 -19.30 1.18
N LEU A 85 7.07 -18.77 1.02
CA LEU A 85 6.80 -17.68 0.11
C LEU A 85 6.70 -16.37 0.90
N ALA A 86 7.78 -15.59 0.84
CA ALA A 86 7.82 -14.25 1.41
C ALA A 86 7.11 -13.24 0.51
N PRO A 87 6.68 -12.06 1.04
CA PRO A 87 6.03 -11.02 0.24
C PRO A 87 6.94 -10.46 -0.86
N THR A 88 8.26 -10.36 -0.62
CA THR A 88 9.30 -9.84 -1.53
C THR A 88 8.98 -8.46 -2.13
N GLY A 89 8.19 -7.63 -1.44
CA GLY A 89 7.69 -6.36 -1.96
C GLY A 89 8.79 -5.39 -2.38
N THR A 90 9.66 -5.00 -1.45
CA THR A 90 10.77 -4.06 -1.72
C THR A 90 11.81 -4.65 -2.68
N ILE A 91 12.15 -5.92 -2.53
CA ILE A 91 13.11 -6.60 -3.41
C ILE A 91 12.54 -6.72 -4.82
N GLY A 92 11.27 -7.10 -4.96
CA GLY A 92 10.59 -7.18 -6.25
C GLY A 92 10.57 -5.83 -6.97
N LEU A 93 10.25 -4.75 -6.27
CA LEU A 93 10.28 -3.40 -6.84
C LEU A 93 11.69 -2.94 -7.23
N LEU A 94 12.71 -3.31 -6.44
CA LEU A 94 14.11 -3.02 -6.77
C LEU A 94 14.57 -3.76 -8.03
N MET A 95 14.06 -4.97 -8.25
CA MET A 95 14.40 -5.82 -9.38
C MET A 95 13.47 -5.62 -10.59
N ASP A 96 12.65 -4.57 -10.57
CA ASP A 96 11.70 -4.20 -11.64
C ASP A 96 10.70 -5.32 -11.98
N CYS A 97 10.23 -6.03 -10.96
CA CYS A 97 9.22 -7.06 -11.12
C CYS A 97 7.80 -6.46 -11.10
N ASP A 98 6.95 -6.87 -12.04
CA ASP A 98 5.55 -6.45 -12.08
C ASP A 98 4.75 -6.95 -10.88
N THR A 99 5.06 -8.16 -10.39
CA THR A 99 4.42 -8.81 -9.26
C THR A 99 5.46 -9.27 -8.24
N THR A 100 5.02 -9.57 -7.02
CA THR A 100 5.91 -10.00 -5.92
C THR A 100 5.38 -11.25 -5.23
N GLY A 101 6.28 -12.20 -4.91
CA GLY A 101 5.91 -13.46 -4.29
C GLY A 101 4.92 -14.26 -5.14
N VAL A 102 3.79 -14.65 -4.55
CA VAL A 102 2.68 -15.35 -5.22
C VAL A 102 1.48 -14.41 -5.44
N GLU A 103 1.69 -13.12 -5.28
CA GLU A 103 0.64 -12.13 -5.52
C GLU A 103 0.37 -11.98 -7.03
N PRO A 104 -0.89 -11.89 -7.46
CA PRO A 104 -1.21 -11.36 -8.78
C PRO A 104 -0.91 -9.86 -8.79
N ASP A 105 -0.90 -9.24 -9.97
CA ASP A 105 -0.79 -7.80 -9.99
C ASP A 105 -1.95 -7.13 -9.24
N PHE A 106 -1.64 -6.05 -8.54
CA PHE A 106 -2.63 -5.26 -7.81
C PHE A 106 -3.64 -4.61 -8.76
N ALA A 107 -3.13 -4.02 -9.85
CA ALA A 107 -3.85 -3.47 -10.98
C ALA A 107 -2.88 -3.24 -12.14
N LEU A 108 -3.36 -3.23 -13.39
CA LEU A 108 -2.53 -3.01 -14.59
C LEU A 108 -1.82 -1.67 -14.57
N VAL A 109 -2.46 -0.65 -14.01
CA VAL A 109 -1.88 0.67 -13.72
C VAL A 109 -2.16 1.00 -12.26
N LYS A 110 -1.12 1.29 -11.51
CA LYS A 110 -1.20 1.57 -10.07
C LYS A 110 -0.36 2.80 -9.72
N PHE A 111 -0.72 3.46 -8.63
CA PHE A 111 -0.04 4.66 -8.15
C PHE A 111 0.50 4.40 -6.75
N LYS A 112 1.78 4.62 -6.57
CA LYS A 112 2.44 4.54 -5.28
C LYS A 112 2.60 5.93 -4.70
N LYS A 113 2.07 6.15 -3.49
CA LYS A 113 2.28 7.39 -2.75
C LYS A 113 3.73 7.44 -2.25
N LEU A 114 4.42 8.53 -2.54
CA LEU A 114 5.79 8.76 -2.09
C LEU A 114 5.82 9.38 -0.71
N SER A 115 6.83 9.05 0.09
CA SER A 115 7.02 9.57 1.45
C SER A 115 7.18 11.10 1.51
N GLY A 116 7.72 11.70 0.43
CA GLY A 116 7.86 13.16 0.27
C GLY A 116 6.66 13.87 -0.34
N GLY A 117 5.54 13.17 -0.52
CA GLY A 117 4.38 13.67 -1.28
C GLY A 117 4.45 13.33 -2.76
N GLY A 118 3.29 13.41 -3.44
CA GLY A 118 3.14 13.01 -4.85
C GLY A 118 2.91 11.51 -5.04
N TYR A 119 2.71 11.14 -6.31
CA TYR A 119 2.42 9.78 -6.72
C TYR A 119 3.35 9.36 -7.85
N PHE A 120 3.77 8.10 -7.82
CA PHE A 120 4.54 7.46 -8.88
C PHE A 120 3.65 6.44 -9.61
N LYS A 121 3.51 6.60 -10.94
CA LYS A 121 2.73 5.70 -11.80
C LYS A 121 3.55 4.45 -12.09
N ILE A 122 3.01 3.28 -11.77
CA ILE A 122 3.60 1.98 -12.04
C ILE A 122 2.69 1.26 -13.04
N VAL A 123 3.26 0.80 -14.14
CA VAL A 123 2.57 0.12 -15.23
C VAL A 123 3.07 -1.33 -15.28
N ASN A 124 2.15 -2.26 -15.53
CA ASN A 124 2.52 -3.66 -15.75
C ASN A 124 3.17 -3.83 -17.13
N LEU A 125 4.47 -4.12 -17.15
CA LEU A 125 5.26 -4.25 -18.38
C LEU A 125 5.08 -5.60 -19.07
N SER A 126 4.45 -6.58 -18.44
CA SER A 126 4.18 -7.89 -19.03
C SER A 126 2.93 -7.93 -19.92
N VAL A 127 2.10 -6.88 -19.92
CA VAL A 127 0.88 -6.80 -20.74
C VAL A 127 1.16 -6.95 -22.25
N PRO A 128 2.11 -6.22 -22.86
CA PRO A 128 2.41 -6.38 -24.28
C PRO A 128 2.83 -7.81 -24.66
N LEU A 129 3.68 -8.44 -23.83
CA LEU A 129 4.14 -9.82 -24.02
C LEU A 129 2.99 -10.82 -23.92
N ALA A 130 2.07 -10.61 -22.95
CA ALA A 130 0.88 -11.46 -22.81
C ALA A 130 -0.02 -11.36 -24.03
N LEU A 131 -0.24 -10.16 -24.58
CA LEU A 131 -1.02 -9.94 -25.79
C LEU A 131 -0.36 -10.60 -27.02
N GLU A 132 0.97 -10.51 -27.14
CA GLU A 132 1.73 -11.18 -28.20
C GLU A 132 1.54 -12.70 -28.13
N ASN A 133 1.68 -13.29 -26.96
CA ASN A 133 1.47 -14.73 -26.73
C ASN A 133 0.02 -15.18 -27.02
N LEU A 134 -0.95 -14.27 -26.86
CA LEU A 134 -2.34 -14.51 -27.23
C LEU A 134 -2.61 -14.34 -28.74
N GLY A 135 -1.60 -13.94 -29.52
CA GLY A 135 -1.68 -13.81 -30.97
C GLY A 135 -2.26 -12.48 -31.48
N TYR A 136 -2.15 -11.40 -30.71
CA TYR A 136 -2.46 -10.06 -31.20
C TYR A 136 -1.32 -9.52 -32.06
N SER A 137 -1.65 -8.76 -33.11
CA SER A 137 -0.66 -8.07 -33.93
C SER A 137 -0.06 -6.87 -33.21
N VAL A 138 1.12 -6.44 -33.63
CA VAL A 138 1.81 -5.26 -33.06
C VAL A 138 0.92 -4.00 -33.08
N LEU A 139 0.14 -3.79 -34.12
CA LEU A 139 -0.79 -2.65 -34.21
C LEU A 139 -1.90 -2.77 -33.16
N GLN A 140 -2.50 -3.94 -33.02
CA GLN A 140 -3.52 -4.18 -31.99
C GLN A 140 -2.98 -4.03 -30.58
N ILE A 141 -1.75 -4.52 -30.33
CA ILE A 141 -1.08 -4.36 -29.02
C ILE A 141 -0.88 -2.88 -28.72
N ASN A 142 -0.39 -2.10 -29.66
CA ASN A 142 -0.19 -0.64 -29.48
C ASN A 142 -1.51 0.07 -29.18
N ASP A 143 -2.59 -0.26 -29.88
CA ASP A 143 -3.91 0.33 -29.63
C ASP A 143 -4.45 -0.03 -28.24
N ILE A 144 -4.30 -1.28 -27.81
CA ILE A 144 -4.70 -1.74 -26.48
C ILE A 144 -3.86 -1.05 -25.38
N VAL A 145 -2.55 -1.00 -25.56
CA VAL A 145 -1.63 -0.36 -24.59
C VAL A 145 -1.93 1.14 -24.49
N ASN A 146 -2.13 1.82 -25.61
CA ASN A 146 -2.51 3.24 -25.62
C ASN A 146 -3.87 3.47 -24.94
N TYR A 147 -4.82 2.57 -25.10
CA TYR A 147 -6.09 2.63 -24.39
C TYR A 147 -5.92 2.52 -22.87
N ILE A 148 -5.04 1.61 -22.42
CA ILE A 148 -4.78 1.41 -20.98
C ILE A 148 -4.01 2.58 -20.39
N LEU A 149 -2.95 3.03 -21.05
CA LEU A 149 -1.98 3.99 -20.52
C LEU A 149 -2.33 5.45 -20.80
N GLY A 150 -3.10 5.68 -21.84
CA GLY A 150 -3.32 7.00 -22.42
C GLY A 150 -2.13 7.49 -23.24
N THR A 151 -2.35 8.62 -23.86
CA THR A 151 -1.30 9.38 -24.55
C THR A 151 -1.02 10.61 -23.70
N PRO A 152 0.07 10.66 -22.94
CA PRO A 152 0.31 11.71 -21.93
C PRO A 152 0.66 13.06 -22.58
N SER A 153 -0.25 13.56 -23.43
CA SER A 153 -0.12 14.82 -24.16
C SER A 153 -1.49 15.43 -24.44
N PHE A 154 -1.59 16.74 -24.23
CA PHE A 154 -2.75 17.54 -24.61
C PHE A 154 -2.77 17.92 -26.10
N LYS A 155 -1.67 17.74 -26.82
CA LYS A 155 -1.50 18.27 -28.19
C LYS A 155 -2.63 17.85 -29.13
N ASN A 156 -3.01 16.59 -29.12
CA ASN A 156 -4.05 16.00 -29.97
C ASN A 156 -5.22 15.43 -29.16
N ALA A 157 -5.34 15.81 -27.89
CA ALA A 157 -6.40 15.32 -27.02
C ALA A 157 -7.78 15.80 -27.54
N PRO A 158 -8.84 14.98 -27.42
CA PRO A 158 -10.16 15.41 -27.80
C PRO A 158 -10.65 16.52 -26.85
N VAL A 159 -11.27 17.53 -27.42
CA VAL A 159 -11.92 18.67 -26.72
C VAL A 159 -10.93 19.56 -25.97
N ILE A 160 -10.15 19.04 -25.02
CA ILE A 160 -9.21 19.80 -24.20
C ILE A 160 -7.79 19.61 -24.77
N ASN A 161 -7.45 20.43 -25.76
CA ASN A 161 -6.16 20.39 -26.47
C ASN A 161 -5.50 21.76 -26.51
N HIS A 162 -4.25 21.81 -27.03
CA HIS A 162 -3.47 23.05 -27.12
C HIS A 162 -4.22 24.19 -27.80
N SER A 163 -4.90 23.93 -28.91
CA SER A 163 -5.59 25.00 -29.69
C SER A 163 -6.76 25.58 -28.87
N VAL A 164 -7.54 24.72 -28.21
CA VAL A 164 -8.66 25.14 -27.38
C VAL A 164 -8.18 25.85 -26.12
N LEU A 165 -7.14 25.34 -25.46
CA LEU A 165 -6.56 25.97 -24.27
C LEU A 165 -5.97 27.35 -24.58
N LYS A 166 -5.27 27.51 -25.73
CA LYS A 166 -4.80 28.82 -26.20
C LYS A 166 -5.93 29.80 -26.43
N ALA A 167 -7.01 29.36 -27.06
CA ALA A 167 -8.21 30.20 -27.26
C ALA A 167 -8.86 30.63 -25.95
N LYS A 168 -8.63 29.87 -24.85
CA LYS A 168 -9.11 30.19 -23.49
C LYS A 168 -8.10 30.97 -22.64
N GLY A 169 -6.95 31.41 -23.21
CA GLY A 169 -6.00 32.30 -22.53
C GLY A 169 -4.74 31.64 -21.99
N PHE A 170 -4.48 30.37 -22.30
CA PHE A 170 -3.23 29.70 -21.98
C PHE A 170 -2.11 30.12 -22.96
N ASN A 171 -0.91 30.34 -22.44
CA ASN A 171 0.29 30.61 -23.24
C ASN A 171 1.14 29.33 -23.40
N GLU A 172 2.28 29.45 -24.10
CA GLU A 172 3.16 28.31 -24.36
C GLU A 172 3.78 27.74 -23.08
N ASP A 173 4.08 28.58 -22.08
CA ASP A 173 4.66 28.15 -20.80
C ASP A 173 3.65 27.32 -20.00
N ASP A 174 2.39 27.75 -19.98
CA ASP A 174 1.31 27.00 -19.31
C ASP A 174 1.13 25.61 -19.97
N LEU A 175 1.16 25.55 -21.29
CA LEU A 175 1.05 24.29 -22.04
C LEU A 175 2.26 23.39 -21.80
N ALA A 176 3.46 23.95 -21.70
CA ALA A 176 4.67 23.17 -21.38
C ALA A 176 4.61 22.57 -19.97
N ILE A 177 4.05 23.29 -19.00
CA ILE A 177 3.79 22.78 -17.65
C ILE A 177 2.82 21.60 -17.70
N LEU A 178 1.70 21.73 -18.42
CA LEU A 178 0.70 20.67 -18.57
C LEU A 178 1.30 19.42 -19.25
N GLU A 179 2.05 19.58 -20.32
CA GLU A 179 2.71 18.47 -21.03
C GLU A 179 3.68 17.71 -20.11
N LYS A 180 4.50 18.44 -19.37
CA LYS A 180 5.45 17.84 -18.43
C LYS A 180 4.76 17.07 -17.30
N ALA A 181 3.63 17.57 -16.81
CA ALA A 181 2.91 16.98 -15.71
C ALA A 181 1.97 15.83 -16.13
N ALA A 182 1.56 15.79 -17.41
CA ALA A 182 0.62 14.79 -17.93
C ALA A 182 1.07 13.33 -17.73
N ALA A 183 2.37 13.06 -17.88
CA ALA A 183 2.92 11.70 -17.78
C ALA A 183 2.73 11.05 -16.39
N GLY A 184 2.68 11.83 -15.34
CA GLY A 184 2.57 11.35 -13.95
C GLY A 184 1.17 11.42 -13.34
N THR A 185 0.20 11.98 -14.08
CA THR A 185 -1.15 12.16 -13.53
C THR A 185 -2.08 10.98 -13.81
N PHE A 186 -3.04 10.78 -12.92
CA PHE A 186 -4.12 9.80 -13.07
C PHE A 186 -5.48 10.47 -13.38
N ASP A 187 -5.58 11.79 -13.21
CA ASP A 187 -6.72 12.58 -13.62
C ASP A 187 -6.24 13.99 -14.00
N ILE A 188 -6.68 14.47 -15.16
CA ILE A 188 -6.29 15.80 -15.67
C ILE A 188 -6.75 16.94 -14.76
N ARG A 189 -7.79 16.77 -13.97
CA ARG A 189 -8.26 17.78 -13.02
C ARG A 189 -7.17 18.21 -12.03
N PHE A 190 -6.26 17.30 -11.65
CA PHE A 190 -5.13 17.62 -10.77
C PHE A 190 -4.08 18.52 -11.41
N LEU A 191 -4.09 18.62 -12.75
CA LEU A 191 -3.20 19.50 -13.49
C LEU A 191 -3.75 20.93 -13.58
N PHE A 192 -5.07 21.08 -13.55
CA PHE A 192 -5.75 22.37 -13.67
C PHE A 192 -5.97 23.04 -12.31
N THR A 193 -4.92 23.09 -11.49
CA THR A 193 -4.92 23.71 -10.16
C THR A 193 -3.99 24.91 -10.09
N TYR A 194 -4.26 25.81 -9.16
CA TYR A 194 -3.39 26.94 -8.87
C TYR A 194 -1.95 26.53 -8.55
N PHE A 195 -1.77 25.42 -7.85
CA PHE A 195 -0.45 24.92 -7.46
C PHE A 195 0.38 24.45 -8.67
N THR A 196 -0.28 23.94 -9.71
CA THR A 196 0.37 23.46 -10.94
C THR A 196 0.62 24.60 -11.93
N LEU A 197 -0.38 25.45 -12.14
CA LEU A 197 -0.39 26.44 -13.22
C LEU A 197 0.04 27.85 -12.79
N GLY A 198 0.05 28.13 -11.49
CA GLY A 198 0.53 29.37 -10.93
C GLY A 198 -0.42 30.57 -11.03
N ALA A 199 -0.06 31.64 -10.33
CA ALA A 199 -0.87 32.85 -10.15
C ALA A 199 -1.11 33.63 -11.46
N ASP A 200 -0.15 33.61 -12.37
CA ASP A 200 -0.18 34.46 -13.57
C ASP A 200 -1.24 33.99 -14.56
N LEU A 201 -1.42 32.68 -14.73
CA LEU A 201 -2.52 32.15 -15.54
C LEU A 201 -3.87 32.54 -14.93
N TYR A 202 -4.06 32.35 -13.63
CA TYR A 202 -5.33 32.67 -12.94
C TYR A 202 -5.72 34.14 -13.08
N LYS A 203 -4.72 35.04 -12.99
CA LYS A 203 -4.92 36.47 -13.25
C LYS A 203 -5.35 36.75 -14.71
N ARG A 204 -4.68 36.11 -15.69
CA ARG A 204 -5.05 36.25 -17.12
C ARG A 204 -6.45 35.76 -17.41
N LEU A 205 -6.88 34.70 -16.73
CA LEU A 205 -8.22 34.11 -16.84
C LEU A 205 -9.29 34.92 -16.08
N GLY A 206 -8.90 35.94 -15.30
CA GLY A 206 -9.83 36.74 -14.51
C GLY A 206 -10.38 36.02 -13.26
N VAL A 207 -9.72 34.96 -12.82
CA VAL A 207 -10.10 34.23 -11.58
C VAL A 207 -9.62 35.01 -10.37
N SER A 208 -10.55 35.37 -9.47
CA SER A 208 -10.25 36.10 -8.25
C SER A 208 -9.53 35.24 -7.20
N LEU A 209 -8.79 35.89 -6.29
CA LEU A 209 -8.12 35.24 -5.16
C LEU A 209 -9.11 34.39 -4.34
N GLN A 210 -10.31 34.91 -4.14
CA GLN A 210 -11.36 34.28 -3.35
C GLN A 210 -11.90 33.00 -4.00
N GLN A 211 -11.97 32.98 -5.34
CA GLN A 211 -12.42 31.79 -6.09
C GLN A 211 -11.41 30.66 -6.05
N TYR A 212 -10.12 30.90 -6.30
CA TYR A 212 -9.15 29.81 -6.33
C TYR A 212 -8.70 29.32 -4.94
N GLN A 213 -9.05 30.05 -3.87
CA GLN A 213 -8.90 29.60 -2.49
C GLN A 213 -10.06 28.70 -2.03
N ASP A 214 -11.15 28.66 -2.78
CA ASP A 214 -12.25 27.73 -2.53
C ASP A 214 -11.81 26.31 -2.91
N PRO A 215 -11.83 25.35 -1.96
CA PRO A 215 -11.51 23.94 -2.27
C PRO A 215 -12.44 23.30 -3.30
N ALA A 216 -13.65 23.83 -3.49
CA ALA A 216 -14.61 23.36 -4.47
C ALA A 216 -14.43 23.96 -5.88
N PHE A 217 -13.49 24.90 -6.05
CA PHE A 217 -13.26 25.56 -7.33
C PHE A 217 -12.66 24.61 -8.36
N ASP A 218 -13.34 24.43 -9.47
CA ASP A 218 -12.88 23.65 -10.62
C ASP A 218 -12.57 24.56 -11.81
N LEU A 219 -11.30 24.66 -12.18
CA LEU A 219 -10.84 25.50 -13.29
C LEU A 219 -11.39 25.01 -14.63
N LEU A 220 -11.53 23.69 -14.84
CA LEU A 220 -12.07 23.16 -16.09
C LEU A 220 -13.55 23.53 -16.27
N ALA A 221 -14.33 23.41 -15.19
CA ALA A 221 -15.72 23.88 -15.18
C ALA A 221 -15.84 25.40 -15.36
N PHE A 222 -14.95 26.20 -14.74
CA PHE A 222 -14.87 27.65 -14.95
C PHE A 222 -14.55 28.02 -16.41
N LEU A 223 -13.72 27.23 -17.07
CA LEU A 223 -13.40 27.39 -18.49
C LEU A 223 -14.53 26.93 -19.41
N GLY A 224 -15.64 26.43 -18.87
CA GLY A 224 -16.84 26.02 -19.58
C GLY A 224 -16.78 24.62 -20.19
N PHE A 225 -15.90 23.75 -19.71
CA PHE A 225 -15.90 22.34 -20.10
C PHE A 225 -16.91 21.55 -19.28
N SER A 226 -17.74 20.76 -19.97
CA SER A 226 -18.64 19.82 -19.34
C SER A 226 -17.90 18.60 -18.76
N GLU A 227 -18.50 17.94 -17.78
CA GLU A 227 -17.96 16.72 -17.17
C GLU A 227 -17.64 15.64 -18.22
N LEU A 228 -18.51 15.47 -19.23
CA LEU A 228 -18.31 14.51 -20.32
C LEU A 228 -17.07 14.86 -21.18
N GLU A 229 -16.83 16.14 -21.44
CA GLU A 229 -15.69 16.62 -22.21
C GLU A 229 -14.39 16.40 -21.43
N VAL A 230 -14.41 16.70 -20.12
CA VAL A 230 -13.30 16.44 -19.22
C VAL A 230 -12.98 14.94 -19.19
N GLU A 231 -13.98 14.07 -19.07
CA GLU A 231 -13.77 12.62 -19.01
C GLU A 231 -13.24 12.05 -20.33
N ARG A 232 -13.66 12.57 -21.47
CA ARG A 232 -13.10 12.20 -22.79
C ARG A 232 -11.63 12.59 -22.92
N ALA A 233 -11.27 13.80 -22.51
CA ALA A 233 -9.88 14.24 -22.52
C ALA A 233 -9.04 13.43 -21.50
N ASN A 234 -9.61 13.17 -20.33
CA ASN A 234 -8.99 12.39 -19.28
C ASN A 234 -8.67 10.96 -19.75
N SER A 235 -9.63 10.28 -20.35
CA SER A 235 -9.44 8.92 -20.88
C SER A 235 -8.38 8.88 -21.98
N TYR A 236 -8.28 9.92 -22.81
CA TYR A 236 -7.23 10.02 -23.82
C TYR A 236 -5.84 10.25 -23.22
N ILE A 237 -5.74 11.17 -22.24
CA ILE A 237 -4.44 11.62 -21.68
C ILE A 237 -3.93 10.64 -20.62
N CYS A 238 -4.79 10.25 -19.69
CA CYS A 238 -4.42 9.40 -18.54
C CYS A 238 -4.61 7.91 -18.81
N GLY A 239 -5.38 7.54 -19.85
CA GLY A 239 -5.79 6.19 -20.16
C GLY A 239 -6.99 5.72 -19.33
N SER A 240 -7.59 4.61 -19.77
CA SER A 240 -8.68 3.95 -19.05
C SER A 240 -8.20 3.22 -17.79
N MET A 241 -6.90 2.90 -17.73
CA MET A 241 -6.24 2.12 -16.67
C MET A 241 -6.81 0.69 -16.49
N THR A 242 -7.66 0.26 -17.42
CA THR A 242 -8.19 -1.10 -17.53
C THR A 242 -8.10 -1.58 -18.96
N ILE A 243 -8.05 -2.91 -19.16
CA ILE A 243 -8.12 -3.50 -20.49
C ILE A 243 -9.57 -3.73 -20.94
N GLU A 244 -10.52 -3.67 -20.01
CA GLU A 244 -11.94 -3.84 -20.32
C GLU A 244 -12.42 -2.69 -21.23
N GLY A 245 -13.00 -3.06 -22.37
CA GLY A 245 -13.41 -2.10 -23.39
C GLY A 245 -12.30 -1.63 -24.33
N ALA A 246 -11.08 -2.15 -24.22
CA ALA A 246 -10.00 -1.82 -25.14
C ALA A 246 -10.33 -2.29 -26.58
N PRO A 247 -9.90 -1.52 -27.62
CA PRO A 247 -10.09 -1.94 -28.99
C PRO A 247 -9.43 -3.30 -29.24
N HIS A 248 -10.00 -4.12 -30.13
CA HIS A 248 -9.48 -5.43 -30.53
C HIS A 248 -9.46 -6.52 -29.46
N ILE A 249 -9.62 -6.21 -28.17
CA ILE A 249 -9.57 -7.23 -27.11
C ILE A 249 -10.72 -8.22 -27.26
N ARG A 250 -10.39 -9.50 -27.23
CA ARG A 250 -11.39 -10.59 -27.28
C ARG A 250 -11.87 -10.88 -25.87
N GLU A 251 -13.14 -11.03 -25.68
CA GLU A 251 -13.77 -11.29 -24.37
C GLU A 251 -13.18 -12.52 -23.67
N LYS A 252 -12.89 -13.59 -24.43
CA LYS A 252 -12.28 -14.80 -23.92
C LYS A 252 -10.88 -14.62 -23.31
N ASP A 253 -10.16 -13.55 -23.69
CA ASP A 253 -8.80 -13.28 -23.24
C ASP A 253 -8.76 -12.34 -22.01
N LEU A 254 -9.88 -11.68 -21.69
CA LEU A 254 -9.96 -10.77 -20.53
C LEU A 254 -9.51 -11.43 -19.21
N PRO A 255 -9.83 -12.72 -18.90
CA PRO A 255 -9.42 -13.35 -17.65
C PRO A 255 -7.90 -13.41 -17.42
N VAL A 256 -7.09 -13.36 -18.49
CA VAL A 256 -5.62 -13.33 -18.40
C VAL A 256 -5.12 -12.06 -17.71
N PHE A 257 -5.88 -10.99 -17.81
CA PHE A 257 -5.55 -9.66 -17.31
C PHE A 257 -6.28 -9.29 -16.01
N ASP A 258 -7.00 -10.24 -15.40
CA ASP A 258 -7.64 -10.01 -14.11
C ASP A 258 -6.59 -9.77 -13.03
N CYS A 259 -6.73 -8.67 -12.30
CA CYS A 259 -5.84 -8.27 -11.22
C CYS A 259 -6.46 -8.52 -9.84
N ALA A 260 -5.72 -8.27 -8.78
CA ALA A 260 -6.22 -8.41 -7.42
C ALA A 260 -7.40 -7.47 -7.12
N ASN A 261 -7.44 -6.31 -7.78
CA ASN A 261 -8.51 -5.32 -7.65
C ASN A 261 -9.07 -4.94 -9.03
N ARG A 262 -10.23 -4.30 -9.03
CA ARG A 262 -10.81 -3.68 -10.23
C ARG A 262 -9.86 -2.61 -10.75
N CYS A 263 -9.64 -2.60 -12.07
CA CYS A 263 -8.70 -1.68 -12.72
C CYS A 263 -9.38 -0.43 -13.26
N GLY A 264 -8.78 0.73 -13.06
CA GLY A 264 -9.32 2.00 -13.55
C GLY A 264 -10.67 2.38 -12.93
N LYS A 265 -11.35 3.34 -13.54
CA LYS A 265 -12.67 3.81 -13.07
C LYS A 265 -13.82 2.92 -13.54
N SER A 266 -13.70 2.31 -14.71
CA SER A 266 -14.75 1.55 -15.39
C SER A 266 -14.61 0.03 -15.32
N GLY A 267 -13.45 -0.47 -14.88
CA GLY A 267 -13.21 -1.91 -14.76
C GLY A 267 -14.06 -2.54 -13.68
N VAL A 268 -14.64 -3.70 -13.99
CA VAL A 268 -15.48 -4.48 -13.09
C VAL A 268 -14.86 -5.82 -12.71
N ARG A 269 -13.91 -6.30 -13.54
CA ARG A 269 -13.25 -7.58 -13.36
C ARG A 269 -12.17 -7.52 -12.29
N PHE A 270 -12.05 -8.59 -11.52
CA PHE A 270 -10.98 -8.81 -10.54
C PHE A 270 -10.93 -10.28 -10.17
N ILE A 271 -9.82 -10.74 -9.59
CA ILE A 271 -9.69 -12.09 -9.07
C ILE A 271 -10.55 -12.20 -7.81
N ALA A 272 -11.56 -13.07 -7.85
CA ALA A 272 -12.43 -13.31 -6.71
C ALA A 272 -11.63 -13.83 -5.49
N PRO A 273 -12.04 -13.52 -4.25
CA PRO A 273 -11.33 -13.90 -3.02
C PRO A 273 -10.99 -15.39 -2.95
N PHE A 274 -11.92 -16.25 -3.39
CA PHE A 274 -11.70 -17.68 -3.41
C PHE A 274 -10.65 -18.12 -4.44
N GLY A 275 -10.42 -17.36 -5.51
CA GLY A 275 -9.33 -17.59 -6.46
C GLY A 275 -7.95 -17.45 -5.81
N HIS A 276 -7.78 -16.42 -4.98
CA HIS A 276 -6.58 -16.22 -4.18
C HIS A 276 -6.33 -17.38 -3.20
N ILE A 277 -7.38 -17.83 -2.51
CA ILE A 277 -7.32 -18.93 -1.54
C ILE A 277 -6.95 -20.24 -2.23
N ARG A 278 -7.57 -20.54 -3.38
CA ARG A 278 -7.24 -21.74 -4.17
C ARG A 278 -5.79 -21.75 -4.66
N MET A 279 -5.27 -20.61 -5.11
CA MET A 279 -3.87 -20.50 -5.52
C MET A 279 -2.94 -20.80 -4.35
N MET A 280 -3.21 -20.25 -3.17
CA MET A 280 -2.44 -20.53 -1.96
C MET A 280 -2.51 -22.01 -1.60
N ALA A 281 -3.69 -22.63 -1.65
CA ALA A 281 -3.89 -24.04 -1.35
C ALA A 281 -3.14 -24.96 -2.33
N ALA A 282 -3.08 -24.59 -3.61
CA ALA A 282 -2.34 -25.35 -4.62
C ALA A 282 -0.81 -25.31 -4.39
N VAL A 283 -0.30 -24.21 -3.84
CA VAL A 283 1.14 -24.02 -3.58
C VAL A 283 1.58 -24.56 -2.21
N GLN A 284 0.69 -24.55 -1.21
CA GLN A 284 1.01 -24.96 0.18
C GLN A 284 1.66 -26.35 0.29
N PRO A 285 1.32 -27.39 -0.51
CA PRO A 285 1.96 -28.71 -0.44
C PRO A 285 3.46 -28.71 -0.70
N PHE A 286 3.99 -27.68 -1.34
CA PHE A 286 5.41 -27.57 -1.72
C PHE A 286 6.20 -26.66 -0.79
N LEU A 287 5.56 -26.12 0.26
CA LEU A 287 6.16 -25.19 1.22
C LEU A 287 6.04 -25.74 2.64
N SER A 288 7.17 -25.86 3.32
CA SER A 288 7.22 -26.24 4.73
C SER A 288 6.79 -25.09 5.65
N GLY A 289 6.99 -23.84 5.23
CA GLY A 289 6.54 -22.62 5.89
C GLY A 289 5.17 -22.14 5.42
N ALA A 290 4.77 -20.96 5.86
CA ALA A 290 3.55 -20.28 5.44
C ALA A 290 3.74 -19.52 4.13
N ILE A 291 2.62 -19.08 3.55
CA ILE A 291 2.55 -18.24 2.37
C ILE A 291 2.11 -16.86 2.81
N SER A 292 2.93 -15.85 2.52
CA SER A 292 2.55 -14.46 2.70
C SER A 292 1.87 -13.94 1.43
N LYS A 293 0.55 -13.99 1.43
CA LYS A 293 -0.30 -13.51 0.35
C LYS A 293 -1.53 -12.84 0.90
N THR A 294 -1.88 -11.72 0.28
CA THR A 294 -3.11 -11.00 0.60
C THR A 294 -4.28 -11.54 -0.23
N VAL A 295 -5.40 -11.81 0.43
CA VAL A 295 -6.70 -11.99 -0.22
C VAL A 295 -7.38 -10.63 -0.26
N ASN A 296 -7.46 -10.05 -1.45
CA ASN A 296 -8.08 -8.76 -1.66
C ASN A 296 -9.60 -8.93 -1.74
N LEU A 297 -10.30 -8.07 -1.03
CA LEU A 297 -11.75 -8.01 -0.96
C LEU A 297 -12.23 -6.63 -1.46
N PRO A 298 -13.30 -6.56 -2.27
CA PRO A 298 -13.85 -5.30 -2.68
C PRO A 298 -14.44 -4.52 -1.48
N ASN A 299 -14.66 -3.23 -1.66
CA ASN A 299 -15.18 -2.35 -0.61
C ASN A 299 -16.55 -2.78 -0.09
N ASP A 300 -17.37 -3.37 -0.95
CA ASP A 300 -18.72 -3.86 -0.65
C ASP A 300 -18.74 -5.27 -0.01
N ALA A 301 -17.57 -5.88 0.25
CA ALA A 301 -17.47 -7.17 0.93
C ALA A 301 -18.08 -7.12 2.34
N THR A 302 -18.86 -8.14 2.65
CA THR A 302 -19.60 -8.29 3.90
C THR A 302 -18.79 -9.04 4.97
N ILE A 303 -19.29 -9.03 6.21
CA ILE A 303 -18.73 -9.87 7.30
C ILE A 303 -18.83 -11.35 6.95
N ALA A 304 -19.89 -11.77 6.22
CA ALA A 304 -20.05 -13.14 5.78
C ALA A 304 -18.96 -13.55 4.78
N ASP A 305 -18.61 -12.69 3.81
CA ASP A 305 -17.52 -12.94 2.87
C ASP A 305 -16.18 -13.10 3.57
N ILE A 306 -15.92 -12.27 4.58
CA ILE A 306 -14.70 -12.36 5.41
C ILE A 306 -14.65 -13.69 6.17
N ARG A 307 -15.76 -14.05 6.82
CA ARG A 307 -15.88 -15.34 7.54
C ARG A 307 -15.63 -16.51 6.60
N ASP A 308 -16.23 -16.48 5.41
CA ASP A 308 -16.11 -17.56 4.42
C ASP A 308 -14.67 -17.66 3.90
N CYS A 309 -13.93 -16.56 3.77
CA CYS A 309 -12.50 -16.59 3.46
C CYS A 309 -11.69 -17.34 4.53
N TYR A 310 -11.91 -17.05 5.81
CA TYR A 310 -11.23 -17.76 6.90
C TYR A 310 -11.61 -19.24 6.93
N TYR A 311 -12.90 -19.54 6.82
CA TYR A 311 -13.39 -20.92 6.86
C TYR A 311 -12.82 -21.76 5.71
N ASN A 312 -12.93 -21.28 4.47
CA ASN A 312 -12.39 -21.99 3.29
C ASN A 312 -10.87 -22.14 3.36
N SER A 313 -10.16 -21.16 3.92
CA SER A 313 -8.71 -21.25 4.09
C SER A 313 -8.32 -22.35 5.07
N TRP A 314 -9.04 -22.47 6.18
CA TRP A 314 -8.85 -23.55 7.14
C TRP A 314 -9.22 -24.90 6.55
N GLU A 315 -10.34 -25.00 5.84
CA GLU A 315 -10.81 -26.24 5.18
C GLU A 315 -9.80 -26.75 4.16
N LEU A 316 -9.15 -25.85 3.42
CA LEU A 316 -8.11 -26.16 2.43
C LEU A 316 -6.71 -26.37 3.04
N GLY A 317 -6.57 -26.28 4.36
CA GLY A 317 -5.31 -26.57 5.07
C GLY A 317 -4.25 -25.49 4.95
N LEU A 318 -4.62 -24.24 4.72
CA LEU A 318 -3.68 -23.13 4.70
C LEU A 318 -3.12 -22.84 6.10
N LYS A 319 -1.82 -22.57 6.19
CA LYS A 319 -1.15 -22.25 7.46
C LYS A 319 -1.39 -20.80 7.92
N ALA A 320 -1.61 -19.91 6.98
CA ALA A 320 -1.86 -18.49 7.27
C ALA A 320 -2.71 -17.86 6.17
N ILE A 321 -3.44 -16.81 6.50
CA ILE A 321 -4.21 -15.99 5.58
C ILE A 321 -4.15 -14.53 6.03
N ALA A 322 -4.02 -13.61 5.08
CA ALA A 322 -4.15 -12.17 5.31
C ALA A 322 -5.26 -11.63 4.40
N LEU A 323 -6.19 -10.87 4.98
CA LEU A 323 -7.29 -10.25 4.24
C LEU A 323 -7.09 -8.74 4.16
N TYR A 324 -7.43 -8.15 3.04
CA TYR A 324 -7.45 -6.72 2.85
C TYR A 324 -8.72 -6.31 2.09
N ARG A 325 -9.62 -5.58 2.76
CA ARG A 325 -10.80 -4.99 2.12
C ARG A 325 -10.46 -3.59 1.62
N ASP A 326 -10.77 -3.30 0.36
CA ASP A 326 -10.55 -1.98 -0.23
C ASP A 326 -11.26 -0.89 0.58
N GLY A 327 -10.57 0.23 0.79
CA GLY A 327 -11.08 1.36 1.57
C GLY A 327 -11.17 1.16 3.09
N CYS A 328 -10.63 0.05 3.66
CA CYS A 328 -10.67 -0.17 5.11
C CYS A 328 -9.66 0.68 5.91
N LYS A 329 -8.72 1.34 5.23
CA LYS A 329 -7.72 2.23 5.85
C LYS A 329 -7.81 3.63 5.24
N LEU A 330 -7.58 4.64 6.07
CA LEU A 330 -7.57 6.06 5.65
C LEU A 330 -6.45 6.40 4.65
N SER A 331 -5.33 5.67 4.69
CA SER A 331 -4.24 5.83 3.73
C SER A 331 -3.80 4.46 3.21
N GLN A 332 -3.87 4.30 1.90
CA GLN A 332 -3.42 3.10 1.20
C GLN A 332 -2.09 3.39 0.50
N PRO A 333 -1.07 2.52 0.62
CA PRO A 333 0.23 2.71 -0.05
C PRO A 333 0.16 2.55 -1.57
N LEU A 334 -0.77 1.73 -2.07
CA LEU A 334 -1.09 1.56 -3.48
C LEU A 334 -2.56 1.86 -3.71
N THR A 335 -2.88 2.58 -4.76
CA THR A 335 -4.26 2.87 -5.17
C THR A 335 -4.44 2.62 -6.65
N THR A 336 -5.60 2.09 -7.01
CA THR A 336 -6.14 2.16 -8.37
C THR A 336 -6.89 3.47 -8.47
N ALA A 337 -6.93 4.08 -9.64
CA ALA A 337 -7.69 5.33 -9.87
C ALA A 337 -9.21 5.14 -9.70
N SER A 338 -9.66 4.00 -9.19
CA SER A 338 -11.07 3.73 -8.95
C SER A 338 -11.50 4.29 -7.60
N LYS A 339 -12.56 5.07 -7.61
CA LYS A 339 -13.48 5.39 -6.51
C LYS A 339 -12.95 5.97 -5.18
N SER A 340 -11.66 5.87 -4.83
CA SER A 340 -11.17 6.50 -3.59
C SER A 340 -11.15 8.03 -3.64
N PHE A 341 -11.39 8.60 -4.82
CA PHE A 341 -11.58 10.04 -5.03
C PHE A 341 -13.02 10.40 -5.44
N GLU A 342 -13.86 9.42 -5.72
CA GLU A 342 -15.30 9.59 -6.00
C GLU A 342 -16.20 9.43 -4.77
N THR A 343 -15.69 9.28 -3.58
CA THR A 343 -16.42 9.78 -2.45
C THR A 343 -16.40 11.30 -2.62
N LYS A 344 -17.30 11.80 -3.48
CA LYS A 344 -17.96 13.04 -3.09
C LYS A 344 -18.31 12.81 -1.64
N PRO A 345 -17.72 13.52 -0.66
CA PRO A 345 -18.44 13.73 0.54
C PRO A 345 -19.77 14.24 -0.05
N HIS A 346 -20.88 13.60 0.24
CA HIS A 346 -22.16 14.26 0.19
C HIS A 346 -21.84 15.61 0.81
N GLU A 347 -21.85 16.67 0.00
CA GLU A 347 -21.37 17.99 0.37
C GLU A 347 -22.20 18.46 1.55
N LEU A 348 -21.79 17.97 2.73
CA LEU A 348 -22.10 18.68 3.95
C LEU A 348 -21.33 19.97 3.78
N THR A 349 -22.00 21.07 3.56
CA THR A 349 -21.40 22.39 3.61
C THR A 349 -20.56 22.47 4.87
N GLU A 350 -19.49 23.25 4.87
CA GLU A 350 -18.60 23.41 6.04
C GLU A 350 -19.45 23.68 7.32
N ASN A 351 -20.57 24.36 7.18
CA ASN A 351 -21.57 24.58 8.24
C ASN A 351 -22.30 23.30 8.65
N GLU A 352 -22.64 22.40 7.74
CA GLU A 352 -23.33 21.14 8.07
C GLU A 352 -22.38 20.14 8.72
N VAL A 353 -21.09 20.09 8.32
CA VAL A 353 -20.05 19.33 9.01
C VAL A 353 -19.81 19.89 10.41
N LEU A 354 -19.75 21.22 10.53
CA LEU A 354 -19.57 21.90 11.80
C LEU A 354 -20.79 21.69 12.73
N ASP A 355 -22.00 21.72 12.19
CA ASP A 355 -23.23 21.50 12.94
C ASP A 355 -23.47 20.02 13.28
N ALA A 356 -23.07 19.08 12.41
CA ALA A 356 -23.04 17.67 12.72
C ALA A 356 -22.00 17.36 13.81
N ALA A 357 -20.80 17.95 13.74
CA ALA A 357 -19.78 17.84 14.75
C ALA A 357 -20.22 18.45 16.09
N LYS A 358 -20.85 19.64 16.07
CA LYS A 358 -21.45 20.26 17.26
C LYS A 358 -22.55 19.39 17.87
N LYS A 359 -23.41 18.80 17.05
CA LYS A 359 -24.49 17.90 17.47
C LYS A 359 -23.94 16.61 18.09
N LEU A 360 -22.91 16.00 17.51
CA LEU A 360 -22.20 14.84 18.07
C LEU A 360 -21.52 15.18 19.39
N ILE A 361 -20.90 16.37 19.50
CA ILE A 361 -20.31 16.87 20.74
C ILE A 361 -21.38 17.07 21.82
N GLN A 362 -22.57 17.54 21.47
CA GLN A 362 -23.66 17.71 22.41
C GLN A 362 -24.30 16.39 22.85
N LEU A 363 -24.43 15.42 21.96
CA LEU A 363 -25.08 14.14 22.20
C LEU A 363 -24.15 13.11 22.88
N SER A 364 -22.85 13.25 22.76
CA SER A 364 -21.90 12.35 23.41
C SER A 364 -21.86 12.57 24.92
N THR A 365 -21.99 11.49 25.67
CA THR A 365 -21.75 11.48 27.14
C THR A 365 -20.27 11.31 27.46
N ASP A 366 -19.42 10.94 26.48
CA ASP A 366 -17.98 10.74 26.65
C ASP A 366 -17.23 12.08 26.57
N THR A 367 -16.69 12.51 27.70
CA THR A 367 -15.90 13.75 27.81
C THR A 367 -14.59 13.71 27.03
N THR A 368 -14.00 12.52 26.86
CA THR A 368 -12.76 12.31 26.10
C THR A 368 -13.02 12.49 24.60
N PHE A 369 -14.08 11.89 24.09
CA PHE A 369 -14.53 12.04 22.70
C PHE A 369 -14.88 13.51 22.38
N LYS A 370 -15.59 14.19 23.26
CA LYS A 370 -15.88 15.64 23.13
C LYS A 370 -14.62 16.47 23.00
N ARG A 371 -13.60 16.18 23.81
CA ARG A 371 -12.32 16.88 23.83
C ARG A 371 -11.53 16.63 22.53
N GLN A 372 -11.46 15.38 22.08
CA GLN A 372 -10.78 14.99 20.84
C GLN A 372 -11.43 15.63 19.61
N LEU A 373 -12.76 15.62 19.49
CA LEU A 373 -13.46 16.20 18.35
C LEU A 373 -13.32 17.73 18.30
N SER A 374 -13.32 18.41 19.44
CA SER A 374 -13.13 19.86 19.50
C SER A 374 -11.70 20.29 19.16
N SER A 375 -10.70 19.46 19.41
CA SER A 375 -9.29 19.72 19.10
C SER A 375 -8.92 19.48 17.64
N ILE A 376 -9.63 18.57 16.94
CA ILE A 376 -9.46 18.33 15.50
C ILE A 376 -9.87 19.55 14.68
N VAL A 377 -10.88 20.31 15.15
CA VAL A 377 -11.42 21.50 14.44
C VAL A 377 -10.59 22.77 14.72
N HIS A 378 -9.98 22.89 15.90
CA HIS A 378 -9.22 24.08 16.27
C HIS A 378 -7.97 23.73 17.06
N ARG A 379 -6.81 24.25 16.61
CA ARG A 379 -5.57 24.18 17.38
C ARG A 379 -5.77 24.80 18.76
N LYS A 380 -5.72 24.02 19.81
CA LYS A 380 -5.76 24.48 21.21
C LYS A 380 -4.38 25.00 21.57
N ARG A 381 -4.17 26.33 21.46
CA ARG A 381 -2.90 26.94 21.85
C ARG A 381 -2.76 26.93 23.37
N LEU A 382 -1.54 26.70 23.85
CA LEU A 382 -1.22 26.84 25.27
C LEU A 382 -1.22 28.30 25.67
N PRO A 383 -1.60 28.63 26.91
CA PRO A 383 -1.46 29.96 27.45
C PRO A 383 0.03 30.37 27.57
N ASP A 384 0.34 31.66 27.51
CA ASP A 384 1.72 32.14 27.60
C ASP A 384 2.40 31.72 28.91
N ARG A 385 1.65 31.72 30.03
CA ARG A 385 2.10 31.17 31.32
C ARG A 385 1.42 29.81 31.56
N ARG A 386 2.23 28.76 31.65
CA ARG A 386 1.76 27.38 31.78
C ARG A 386 2.63 26.55 32.72
N GLY A 387 2.03 25.54 33.33
CA GLY A 387 2.72 24.52 34.12
C GLY A 387 3.46 23.52 33.25
N GLY A 388 4.29 22.72 33.86
CA GLY A 388 5.03 21.63 33.24
C GLY A 388 6.18 21.20 34.13
N PHE A 389 6.90 20.15 33.72
CA PHE A 389 8.07 19.69 34.44
C PHE A 389 9.31 19.69 33.56
N THR A 390 10.46 19.69 34.20
CA THR A 390 11.75 19.52 33.52
C THR A 390 12.42 18.26 34.08
N GLN A 391 12.64 17.27 33.19
CA GLN A 391 13.36 16.05 33.53
C GLN A 391 14.77 16.13 32.94
N LYS A 392 15.79 15.94 33.76
CA LYS A 392 17.17 15.73 33.34
C LYS A 392 17.48 14.25 33.48
N ALA A 393 18.10 13.67 32.44
CA ALA A 393 18.59 12.30 32.46
C ALA A 393 19.90 12.20 31.67
N LYS A 394 20.68 11.15 31.92
CA LYS A 394 21.81 10.75 31.05
C LYS A 394 21.41 9.49 30.29
N VAL A 395 21.54 9.51 28.97
CA VAL A 395 21.28 8.37 28.08
C VAL A 395 22.57 8.09 27.32
N GLY A 396 23.13 6.90 27.44
CA GLY A 396 24.38 6.54 26.76
C GLY A 396 25.55 7.51 27.04
N GLY A 397 25.56 8.15 28.22
CA GLY A 397 26.57 9.16 28.61
C GLY A 397 26.23 10.60 28.21
N HIS A 398 25.22 10.85 27.41
CA HIS A 398 24.79 12.18 26.96
C HIS A 398 23.70 12.74 27.90
N THR A 399 23.83 14.00 28.29
CA THR A 399 22.83 14.68 29.15
C THR A 399 21.70 15.23 28.30
N ILE A 400 20.47 14.81 28.58
CA ILE A 400 19.24 15.22 27.92
C ILE A 400 18.35 15.94 28.93
N PHE A 401 17.71 17.01 28.50
CA PHE A 401 16.65 17.68 29.22
C PHE A 401 15.36 17.59 28.42
N VAL A 402 14.32 17.05 29.01
CA VAL A 402 12.97 17.05 28.46
C VAL A 402 12.15 18.02 29.32
N ARG A 403 11.50 18.99 28.66
CA ARG A 403 10.58 19.91 29.32
C ARG A 403 9.19 19.72 28.74
N THR A 404 8.17 19.83 29.56
CA THR A 404 6.78 19.78 29.14
C THR A 404 6.10 21.11 29.35
N GLY A 405 5.05 21.37 28.55
CA GLY A 405 4.08 22.42 28.81
C GLY A 405 2.69 21.81 28.85
N GLU A 406 1.94 22.13 29.91
CA GLU A 406 0.64 21.53 30.20
C GLU A 406 -0.46 22.59 30.17
N TYR A 407 -1.65 22.15 29.77
CA TYR A 407 -2.86 22.96 29.92
C TYR A 407 -3.27 23.05 31.38
N GLY A 408 -4.18 23.97 31.72
CA GLY A 408 -4.66 24.14 33.09
C GLY A 408 -5.37 22.93 33.69
N ASP A 409 -5.72 21.94 32.87
CA ASP A 409 -6.30 20.66 33.27
C ASP A 409 -5.26 19.53 33.43
N GLY A 410 -3.96 19.86 33.31
CA GLY A 410 -2.86 18.90 33.43
C GLY A 410 -2.58 18.10 32.14
N THR A 411 -3.30 18.35 31.04
CA THR A 411 -3.05 17.68 29.76
C THR A 411 -1.78 18.21 29.11
N LEU A 412 -0.94 17.30 28.57
CA LEU A 412 0.27 17.65 27.83
C LEU A 412 -0.08 18.37 26.52
N GLY A 413 0.53 19.53 26.27
CA GLY A 413 0.31 20.30 25.05
C GLY A 413 1.58 20.61 24.27
N GLU A 414 2.75 20.53 24.89
CA GLU A 414 4.04 20.68 24.21
C GLU A 414 5.18 19.97 24.92
N ILE A 415 6.21 19.67 24.15
CA ILE A 415 7.47 19.14 24.64
C ILE A 415 8.64 19.93 24.07
N PHE A 416 9.73 20.01 24.83
CA PHE A 416 11.03 20.55 24.40
C PHE A 416 12.09 19.51 24.76
N ILE A 417 13.01 19.28 23.85
CA ILE A 417 14.13 18.34 24.05
C ILE A 417 15.41 19.11 23.80
N ASP A 418 16.27 19.16 24.80
CA ASP A 418 17.57 19.85 24.72
C ASP A 418 18.71 18.91 25.12
N MET A 419 19.81 18.95 24.34
CA MET A 419 20.99 18.15 24.57
C MET A 419 22.22 19.02 24.66
N HIS A 420 23.01 18.82 25.73
CA HIS A 420 24.30 19.50 25.90
C HIS A 420 25.42 18.75 25.17
N LYS A 421 26.29 19.51 24.50
CA LYS A 421 27.52 19.05 23.80
C LYS A 421 27.31 18.42 22.42
N GLU A 422 26.12 18.51 21.82
CA GLU A 422 25.87 18.08 20.45
C GLU A 422 26.00 19.21 19.44
N GLY A 423 26.30 18.85 18.18
CA GLY A 423 26.40 19.83 17.09
C GLY A 423 25.10 20.58 16.81
N ALA A 424 25.20 21.78 16.25
CA ALA A 424 24.07 22.66 15.99
C ALA A 424 22.98 21.99 15.13
N SER A 425 23.36 21.20 14.14
CA SER A 425 22.45 20.50 13.23
C SER A 425 21.59 19.46 13.96
N PHE A 426 22.20 18.68 14.86
CA PHE A 426 21.47 17.66 15.63
C PHE A 426 20.49 18.29 16.62
N ARG A 427 20.88 19.37 17.31
CA ARG A 427 20.00 20.13 18.19
C ARG A 427 18.81 20.73 17.43
N SER A 428 19.05 21.24 16.22
CA SER A 428 17.98 21.77 15.36
C SER A 428 16.98 20.66 14.95
N LEU A 429 17.46 19.47 14.65
CA LEU A 429 16.61 18.32 14.30
C LEU A 429 15.73 17.90 15.48
N LEU A 430 16.31 17.77 16.68
CA LEU A 430 15.55 17.47 17.91
C LEU A 430 14.51 18.53 18.22
N ASN A 431 14.85 19.80 18.00
CA ASN A 431 13.89 20.89 18.19
C ASN A 431 12.73 20.83 17.18
N CYS A 432 13.02 20.55 15.90
CA CYS A 432 11.98 20.33 14.88
C CYS A 432 11.08 19.15 15.23
N PHE A 433 11.65 18.06 15.73
CA PHE A 433 10.89 16.90 16.19
C PHE A 433 9.96 17.27 17.37
N ALA A 434 10.49 17.95 18.39
CA ALA A 434 9.72 18.40 19.53
C ALA A 434 8.59 19.35 19.14
N ILE A 435 8.84 20.27 18.18
CA ILE A 435 7.83 21.17 17.63
C ILE A 435 6.73 20.37 16.90
N ALA A 436 7.09 19.38 16.08
CA ALA A 436 6.12 18.58 15.34
C ALA A 436 5.21 17.78 16.29
N VAL A 437 5.77 17.14 17.33
CA VAL A 437 4.99 16.47 18.37
C VAL A 437 4.08 17.44 19.11
N SER A 438 4.62 18.60 19.50
CA SER A 438 3.85 19.66 20.21
C SER A 438 2.66 20.17 19.38
N ILE A 439 2.86 20.40 18.08
CA ILE A 439 1.77 20.79 17.19
C ILE A 439 0.69 19.71 17.16
N GLY A 440 1.06 18.45 16.99
CA GLY A 440 0.10 17.35 16.96
C GLY A 440 -0.67 17.19 18.27
N LEU A 441 -0.01 17.30 19.43
CA LEU A 441 -0.67 17.31 20.73
C LEU A 441 -1.71 18.45 20.85
N GLN A 442 -1.39 19.64 20.32
CA GLN A 442 -2.29 20.80 20.29
C GLN A 442 -3.48 20.62 19.33
N TYR A 443 -3.37 19.73 18.36
CA TYR A 443 -4.47 19.29 17.49
C TYR A 443 -5.15 18.01 18.00
N GLY A 444 -4.83 17.55 19.23
CA GLY A 444 -5.51 16.44 19.88
C GLY A 444 -5.04 15.05 19.49
N VAL A 445 -3.89 14.93 18.82
CA VAL A 445 -3.25 13.63 18.62
C VAL A 445 -2.85 13.07 19.98
N PRO A 446 -3.32 11.86 20.37
CA PRO A 446 -2.95 11.26 21.65
C PRO A 446 -1.44 11.02 21.75
N LEU A 447 -0.88 11.15 22.96
CA LEU A 447 0.54 10.87 23.19
C LEU A 447 0.88 9.40 22.85
N GLU A 448 -0.03 8.51 23.09
CA GLU A 448 0.07 7.07 22.83
C GLU A 448 0.36 6.78 21.36
N GLU A 449 -0.20 7.53 20.43
CA GLU A 449 0.08 7.40 18.99
C GLU A 449 1.56 7.65 18.66
N TYR A 450 2.18 8.62 19.32
CA TYR A 450 3.61 8.87 19.17
C TYR A 450 4.44 7.76 19.80
N VAL A 451 4.05 7.30 21.00
CA VAL A 451 4.75 6.22 21.70
C VAL A 451 4.71 4.94 20.87
N GLU A 452 3.55 4.52 20.38
CA GLU A 452 3.42 3.32 19.54
C GLU A 452 4.25 3.37 18.24
N LYS A 453 4.35 4.55 17.63
CA LYS A 453 5.12 4.71 16.38
C LYS A 453 6.62 4.72 16.61
N PHE A 454 7.08 5.15 17.77
CA PHE A 454 8.51 5.31 18.04
C PHE A 454 9.11 4.24 18.95
N ILE A 455 8.30 3.38 19.61
CA ILE A 455 8.73 2.44 20.64
C ILE A 455 9.84 1.47 20.22
N PHE A 456 9.99 1.14 18.96
CA PHE A 456 11.07 0.30 18.43
C PHE A 456 12.00 1.03 17.47
N THR A 457 11.87 2.34 17.36
CA THR A 457 12.74 3.16 16.53
C THR A 457 14.03 3.41 17.29
N ARG A 458 15.16 3.14 16.65
CA ARG A 458 16.48 3.33 17.27
C ARG A 458 17.03 4.69 16.87
N PHE A 459 17.25 5.55 17.88
CA PHE A 459 17.92 6.84 17.73
C PHE A 459 19.15 6.90 18.63
N GLU A 460 20.14 7.70 18.27
CA GLU A 460 21.23 8.04 19.15
C GLU A 460 20.92 9.36 19.90
N PRO A 461 21.32 9.49 21.17
CA PRO A 461 21.98 8.48 21.99
C PRO A 461 21.02 7.41 22.53
N SER A 462 21.49 6.16 22.47
CA SER A 462 20.79 5.01 23.07
C SER A 462 21.67 4.35 24.12
N GLY A 463 21.07 3.62 25.06
CA GLY A 463 21.82 2.90 26.08
C GLY A 463 21.29 3.06 27.50
N PRO A 464 22.13 2.81 28.53
CA PRO A 464 21.73 2.94 29.93
C PRO A 464 21.27 4.36 30.28
N VAL A 465 20.21 4.47 31.06
CA VAL A 465 19.63 5.73 31.52
C VAL A 465 19.87 5.89 33.03
N ASP A 466 20.39 7.03 33.41
CA ASP A 466 20.52 7.45 34.80
C ASP A 466 19.18 8.04 35.29
N HIS A 467 18.22 7.15 35.51
CA HIS A 467 16.88 7.50 36.01
C HIS A 467 16.33 6.36 36.87
N PRO A 468 15.65 6.65 38.02
CA PRO A 468 15.20 5.61 38.94
C PRO A 468 14.24 4.59 38.30
N ASN A 469 13.38 5.01 37.38
CA ASN A 469 12.33 4.16 36.79
C ASN A 469 12.62 3.69 35.38
N ILE A 470 13.63 4.26 34.71
CA ILE A 470 13.96 3.93 33.31
C ILE A 470 15.40 3.43 33.28
N LYS A 471 15.60 2.16 32.95
CA LYS A 471 16.94 1.55 32.95
C LYS A 471 17.68 1.70 31.63
N THR A 472 16.96 1.69 30.52
CA THR A 472 17.54 1.74 29.19
C THR A 472 16.62 2.53 28.27
N ALA A 473 17.19 3.33 27.37
CA ALA A 473 16.47 3.97 26.27
C ALA A 473 17.02 3.49 24.93
N THR A 474 16.12 3.29 23.97
CA THR A 474 16.45 2.93 22.59
C THR A 474 16.31 4.12 21.64
N SER A 475 15.65 5.18 22.11
CA SER A 475 15.47 6.45 21.42
C SER A 475 15.23 7.56 22.44
#